data_1ef11628572ff00f8693908356618eb2
#
_entry.id   1ef11628572ff00f8693908356618eb2
#
_cell.length_a   1.000
_cell.length_b   1.000
_cell.length_c   1.000
_cell.angle_alpha   90.00
_cell.angle_beta   90.00
_cell.angle_gamma   90.00
#
_symmetry.space_group_name_H-M   'P 1'
#
loop_
_entity.id
_entity.type
_entity.pdbx_description
1 polymer ?
#
loop_
_entity_poly.entity_id
_entity_poly.type
_entity_poly.pdbx_seq_one_letter_code
_entity_poly.pdbx_strand_id
1 'polypeptide(L)'
;MARELNVLVVDDDPIDQRLLSSALRKCSDGIRIRTADGGLEALDAFSKDGLPDLVVTDIKMPGIDGHQLVDLIRGTPKYCCIPIVAYSTSMDEQDVRNAYMEGANAYIVKPSSQADYLEVGRAIVDFWTKTAELPRLS
;
A
#
# COMPACT_ATOMS: atom_id res chain seq x y z
N MET A 1 2.97 -23.46 5.92
CA MET A 1 1.77 -22.66 5.76
C MET A 1 2.13 -21.26 5.27
N ALA A 2 1.37 -20.75 4.33
CA ALA A 2 1.58 -19.38 3.87
C ALA A 2 1.23 -18.41 5.00
N ARG A 3 2.05 -17.40 5.19
CA ARG A 3 1.81 -16.35 6.17
C ARG A 3 0.61 -15.50 5.72
N GLU A 4 -0.28 -15.17 6.65
CA GLU A 4 -1.35 -14.21 6.39
C GLU A 4 -0.73 -12.82 6.19
N LEU A 5 -1.10 -12.16 5.10
CA LEU A 5 -0.62 -10.83 4.77
C LEU A 5 -1.68 -9.79 5.11
N ASN A 6 -1.33 -8.85 5.98
CA ASN A 6 -2.22 -7.73 6.33
C ASN A 6 -1.84 -6.51 5.52
N VAL A 7 -2.73 -6.08 4.64
CA VAL A 7 -2.50 -4.94 3.75
C VAL A 7 -3.44 -3.81 4.11
N LEU A 8 -2.90 -2.60 4.19
CA LEU A 8 -3.70 -1.38 4.27
C LEU A 8 -3.65 -0.68 2.92
N VAL A 9 -4.80 -0.56 2.28
CA VAL A 9 -4.95 0.16 1.01
C VAL A 9 -5.43 1.57 1.31
N VAL A 10 -4.62 2.57 0.95
CA VAL A 10 -4.91 3.99 1.21
C VAL A 10 -5.21 4.68 -0.11
N ASP A 11 -6.43 5.13 -0.29
CA ASP A 11 -6.88 5.79 -1.51
C ASP A 11 -8.14 6.58 -1.22
N ASP A 12 -8.21 7.83 -1.66
CA ASP A 12 -9.39 8.67 -1.47
C ASP A 12 -10.51 8.37 -2.49
N ASP A 13 -10.19 7.64 -3.55
CA ASP A 13 -11.18 7.21 -4.54
C ASP A 13 -11.72 5.84 -4.15
N PRO A 14 -13.02 5.75 -3.77
CA PRO A 14 -13.60 4.48 -3.34
C PRO A 14 -13.63 3.41 -4.44
N ILE A 15 -13.67 3.81 -5.70
CA ILE A 15 -13.66 2.87 -6.82
C ILE A 15 -12.29 2.23 -6.95
N ASP A 16 -11.23 3.04 -6.99
CA ASP A 16 -9.85 2.54 -7.07
C ASP A 16 -9.51 1.67 -5.87
N GLN A 17 -9.93 2.09 -4.68
CA GLN A 17 -9.74 1.34 -3.44
C GLN A 17 -10.36 -0.05 -3.54
N ARG A 18 -11.58 -0.12 -4.05
CA ARG A 18 -12.31 -1.39 -4.21
C ARG A 18 -11.70 -2.27 -5.27
N LEU A 19 -11.26 -1.69 -6.39
CA LEU A 19 -10.66 -2.46 -7.48
C LEU A 19 -9.39 -3.17 -7.04
N LEU A 20 -8.50 -2.47 -6.36
CA LEU A 20 -7.28 -3.07 -5.86
C LEU A 20 -7.57 -4.10 -4.77
N SER A 21 -8.43 -3.76 -3.82
CA SER A 21 -8.79 -4.67 -2.72
C SER A 21 -9.37 -5.97 -3.26
N SER A 22 -10.27 -5.88 -4.23
CA SER A 22 -10.88 -7.05 -4.86
C SER A 22 -9.83 -7.90 -5.59
N ALA A 23 -8.92 -7.26 -6.32
CA ALA A 23 -7.86 -7.98 -7.03
C ALA A 23 -6.94 -8.73 -6.06
N LEU A 24 -6.57 -8.09 -4.96
CA LEU A 24 -5.72 -8.73 -3.94
C LEU A 24 -6.42 -9.94 -3.33
N ARG A 25 -7.71 -9.82 -2.99
CA ARG A 25 -8.48 -10.92 -2.39
C ARG A 25 -8.60 -12.10 -3.32
N LYS A 26 -8.70 -11.88 -4.62
CA LYS A 26 -8.79 -12.95 -5.62
C LYS A 26 -7.49 -13.72 -5.76
N CYS A 27 -6.37 -13.15 -5.35
CA CYS A 27 -5.05 -13.77 -5.50
C CYS A 27 -4.65 -14.64 -4.33
N SER A 28 -5.30 -14.51 -3.18
CA SER A 28 -4.95 -15.31 -2.00
C SER A 28 -6.06 -15.28 -0.96
N ASP A 29 -6.34 -16.45 -0.35
CA ASP A 29 -7.26 -16.55 0.78
C ASP A 29 -6.60 -16.08 2.09
N GLY A 30 -5.28 -16.05 2.12
CA GLY A 30 -4.50 -15.65 3.30
C GLY A 30 -4.22 -14.16 3.39
N ILE A 31 -5.02 -13.34 2.73
CA ILE A 31 -4.82 -11.89 2.75
C ILE A 31 -5.93 -11.22 3.55
N ARG A 32 -5.52 -10.31 4.43
CA ARG A 32 -6.45 -9.47 5.17
C ARG A 32 -6.27 -8.04 4.72
N ILE A 33 -7.36 -7.41 4.28
CA ILE A 33 -7.31 -6.06 3.72
C ILE A 33 -8.11 -5.12 4.57
N ARG A 34 -7.46 -4.02 4.94
CA ARG A 34 -8.12 -2.85 5.52
C ARG A 34 -7.98 -1.70 4.53
N THR A 35 -8.87 -0.74 4.60
CA THR A 35 -8.85 0.42 3.72
C THR A 35 -8.83 1.70 4.54
N ALA A 36 -8.23 2.74 3.99
CA ALA A 36 -8.26 4.08 4.56
C ALA A 36 -8.48 5.09 3.44
N ASP A 37 -9.28 6.11 3.71
CA ASP A 37 -9.69 7.08 2.69
C ASP A 37 -8.68 8.20 2.50
N GLY A 38 -7.63 8.23 3.27
CA GLY A 38 -6.56 9.22 3.16
C GLY A 38 -5.45 8.96 4.16
N GLY A 39 -4.45 9.85 4.16
CA GLY A 39 -3.27 9.69 5.01
C GLY A 39 -3.57 9.76 6.49
N LEU A 40 -4.47 10.65 6.91
CA LEU A 40 -4.85 10.78 8.31
C LEU A 40 -5.55 9.53 8.81
N GLU A 41 -6.48 8.99 8.01
CA GLU A 41 -7.21 7.77 8.31
C GLU A 41 -6.26 6.56 8.38
N ALA A 42 -5.21 6.55 7.55
CA ALA A 42 -4.18 5.51 7.59
C ALA A 42 -3.42 5.52 8.91
N LEU A 43 -2.99 6.70 9.35
CA LEU A 43 -2.28 6.84 10.64
C LEU A 43 -3.17 6.46 11.81
N ASP A 44 -4.46 6.82 11.75
CA ASP A 44 -5.46 6.43 12.73
C ASP A 44 -5.60 4.90 12.80
N ALA A 45 -5.64 4.24 11.65
CA ALA A 45 -5.77 2.78 11.58
C ALA A 45 -4.58 2.09 12.26
N PHE A 46 -3.37 2.64 12.13
CA PHE A 46 -2.18 2.08 12.77
C PHE A 46 -2.33 2.03 14.29
N SER A 47 -2.85 3.11 14.88
CA SER A 47 -2.97 3.19 16.33
C SER A 47 -4.16 2.43 16.90
N LYS A 48 -5.25 2.28 16.13
CA LYS A 48 -6.47 1.63 16.58
C LYS A 48 -6.51 0.14 16.31
N ASP A 49 -6.04 -0.27 15.12
CA ASP A 49 -6.28 -1.62 14.62
C ASP A 49 -4.98 -2.41 14.42
N GLY A 50 -3.86 -1.85 14.83
CA GLY A 50 -2.56 -2.49 14.69
C GLY A 50 -1.87 -2.17 13.37
N LEU A 51 -0.59 -2.50 13.29
CA LEU A 51 0.23 -2.20 12.13
C LEU A 51 0.00 -3.20 11.01
N PRO A 52 -0.12 -2.73 9.76
CA PRO A 52 -0.20 -3.63 8.62
C PRO A 52 1.19 -4.20 8.29
N ASP A 53 1.21 -5.29 7.53
CA ASP A 53 2.45 -5.83 6.96
C ASP A 53 2.88 -5.05 5.73
N LEU A 54 1.95 -4.39 5.06
CA LEU A 54 2.18 -3.66 3.82
C LEU A 54 1.19 -2.52 3.70
N VAL A 55 1.67 -1.36 3.32
CA VAL A 55 0.84 -0.21 2.95
C VAL A 55 0.92 -0.03 1.45
N VAL A 56 -0.23 0.02 0.78
CA VAL A 56 -0.32 0.41 -0.62
C VAL A 56 -1.07 1.72 -0.67
N THR A 57 -0.41 2.80 -1.01
CA THR A 57 -1.00 4.14 -0.92
C THR A 57 -0.99 4.90 -2.24
N ASP A 58 -2.11 5.56 -2.54
CA ASP A 58 -2.14 6.55 -3.59
C ASP A 58 -1.24 7.73 -3.21
N ILE A 59 -0.78 8.46 -4.20
CA ILE A 59 0.08 9.63 -4.03
C ILE A 59 -0.76 10.90 -3.88
N LYS A 60 -1.71 11.10 -4.78
CA LYS A 60 -2.48 12.34 -4.84
C LYS A 60 -3.80 12.20 -4.10
N MET A 61 -3.84 12.71 -2.88
CA MET A 61 -5.02 12.68 -2.02
C MET A 61 -5.17 14.03 -1.32
N PRO A 62 -6.39 14.46 -1.02
CA PRO A 62 -6.59 15.69 -0.23
C PRO A 62 -6.03 15.55 1.19
N GLY A 63 -5.63 16.65 1.77
CA GLY A 63 -5.05 16.65 3.12
C GLY A 63 -3.66 16.09 3.12
N ILE A 64 -3.43 15.05 3.91
CA ILE A 64 -2.14 14.33 3.90
C ILE A 64 -2.10 13.44 2.67
N ASP A 65 -1.27 13.80 1.70
CA ASP A 65 -1.10 13.01 0.48
C ASP A 65 -0.16 11.82 0.69
N GLY A 66 0.04 11.02 -0.37
CA GLY A 66 0.88 9.84 -0.27
C GLY A 66 2.35 10.14 0.02
N HIS A 67 2.88 11.23 -0.54
CA HIS A 67 4.25 11.65 -0.27
C HIS A 67 4.43 11.98 1.22
N GLN A 68 3.52 12.76 1.76
CA GLN A 68 3.53 13.13 3.17
C GLN A 68 3.34 11.93 4.07
N LEU A 69 2.46 10.99 3.68
CA LEU A 69 2.22 9.77 4.44
C LEU A 69 3.50 8.92 4.51
N VAL A 70 4.17 8.71 3.39
CA VAL A 70 5.44 7.95 3.38
C VAL A 70 6.46 8.61 4.29
N ASP A 71 6.59 9.93 4.20
CA ASP A 71 7.53 10.69 5.02
C ASP A 71 7.22 10.52 6.51
N LEU A 72 5.95 10.63 6.89
CA LEU A 72 5.50 10.46 8.26
C LEU A 72 5.76 9.05 8.79
N ILE A 73 5.50 8.03 7.98
CA ILE A 73 5.74 6.63 8.36
C ILE A 73 7.24 6.42 8.60
N ARG A 74 8.08 6.91 7.71
CA ARG A 74 9.53 6.74 7.82
C ARG A 74 10.11 7.54 8.98
N GLY A 75 9.49 8.66 9.33
CA GLY A 75 9.92 9.51 10.45
C GLY A 75 9.42 9.07 11.82
N THR A 76 8.54 8.08 11.89
CA THR A 76 7.98 7.61 13.17
C THR A 76 8.60 6.26 13.52
N PRO A 77 9.37 6.15 14.61
CA PRO A 77 10.09 4.91 14.92
C PRO A 77 9.24 3.66 14.97
N LYS A 78 8.00 3.75 15.45
CA LYS A 78 7.07 2.61 15.49
C LYS A 78 6.69 2.10 14.12
N TYR A 79 6.75 2.93 13.08
CA TYR A 79 6.21 2.65 11.75
C TYR A 79 7.30 2.53 10.69
N CYS A 80 8.53 2.92 11.03
CA CYS A 80 9.58 3.16 10.02
C CYS A 80 9.99 1.92 9.21
N CYS A 81 9.64 0.72 9.65
CA CYS A 81 9.98 -0.52 8.95
C CYS A 81 8.82 -1.09 8.13
N ILE A 82 7.65 -0.45 8.13
CA ILE A 82 6.51 -0.95 7.36
C ILE A 82 6.83 -0.85 5.86
N PRO A 83 6.73 -1.95 5.11
CA PRO A 83 6.86 -1.88 3.65
C PRO A 83 5.77 -1.00 3.04
N ILE A 84 6.16 -0.17 2.07
CA ILE A 84 5.24 0.77 1.43
C ILE A 84 5.37 0.66 -0.09
N VAL A 85 4.23 0.51 -0.76
CA VAL A 85 4.12 0.58 -2.20
C VAL A 85 3.30 1.81 -2.56
N ALA A 86 3.88 2.71 -3.34
CA ALA A 86 3.14 3.83 -3.92
C ALA A 86 2.34 3.33 -5.12
N TYR A 87 1.10 3.78 -5.29
CA TYR A 87 0.16 3.26 -6.26
C TYR A 87 -0.65 4.41 -6.85
N SER A 88 -0.31 4.84 -8.07
CA SER A 88 -0.81 6.10 -8.62
C SER A 88 -0.98 6.01 -10.13
N THR A 89 -1.92 6.80 -10.67
CA THR A 89 -2.05 6.96 -12.13
C THR A 89 -0.92 7.77 -12.73
N SER A 90 -0.17 8.50 -11.92
CA SER A 90 0.92 9.35 -12.42
C SER A 90 2.10 8.53 -12.90
N MET A 91 2.55 8.82 -14.12
CA MET A 91 3.79 8.26 -14.68
C MET A 91 4.91 9.31 -14.70
N ASP A 92 4.68 10.46 -14.06
CA ASP A 92 5.64 11.54 -13.97
C ASP A 92 6.90 11.08 -13.23
N GLU A 93 8.05 11.23 -13.86
CA GLU A 93 9.33 10.84 -13.26
C GLU A 93 9.57 11.48 -11.91
N GLN A 94 9.10 12.72 -11.72
CA GLN A 94 9.31 13.42 -10.46
C GLN A 94 8.48 12.79 -9.34
N ASP A 95 7.25 12.38 -9.62
CA ASP A 95 6.41 11.68 -8.63
C ASP A 95 7.04 10.34 -8.26
N VAL A 96 7.52 9.59 -9.24
CA VAL A 96 8.20 8.31 -9.00
C VAL A 96 9.45 8.52 -8.15
N ARG A 97 10.29 9.47 -8.55
CA ARG A 97 11.54 9.77 -7.86
C ARG A 97 11.29 10.20 -6.42
N ASN A 98 10.33 11.10 -6.22
CA ASN A 98 10.00 11.59 -4.88
C ASN A 98 9.53 10.45 -3.96
N ALA A 99 8.71 9.54 -4.48
CA ALA A 99 8.23 8.40 -3.69
C ALA A 99 9.40 7.55 -3.19
N TYR A 100 10.33 7.22 -4.06
CA TYR A 100 11.53 6.44 -3.66
C TYR A 100 12.42 7.23 -2.71
N MET A 101 12.63 8.51 -2.96
CA MET A 101 13.46 9.35 -2.10
C MET A 101 12.89 9.47 -0.70
N GLU A 102 11.57 9.49 -0.57
CA GLU A 102 10.88 9.55 0.71
C GLU A 102 10.89 8.22 1.46
N GLY A 103 11.17 7.14 0.78
CA GLY A 103 11.31 5.84 1.40
C GLY A 103 10.29 4.78 1.01
N ALA A 104 9.56 4.97 -0.10
CA ALA A 104 8.73 3.92 -0.64
C ALA A 104 9.60 2.78 -1.15
N ASN A 105 9.11 1.55 -1.01
CA ASN A 105 9.82 0.36 -1.47
C ASN A 105 9.58 0.07 -2.94
N ALA A 106 8.47 0.53 -3.49
CA ALA A 106 8.12 0.37 -4.89
C ALA A 106 7.09 1.40 -5.31
N TYR A 107 7.01 1.64 -6.60
CA TYR A 107 6.02 2.52 -7.21
C TYR A 107 5.34 1.75 -8.33
N ILE A 108 4.03 1.64 -8.26
CA ILE A 108 3.21 0.94 -9.27
C ILE A 108 2.26 1.95 -9.90
N VAL A 109 2.23 1.97 -11.23
CA VAL A 109 1.26 2.79 -11.97
C VAL A 109 -0.07 2.05 -11.98
N LYS A 110 -1.15 2.72 -11.60
CA LYS A 110 -2.48 2.13 -11.56
C LYS A 110 -2.87 1.59 -12.93
N PRO A 111 -3.40 0.35 -12.99
CA PRO A 111 -3.83 -0.23 -14.26
C PRO A 111 -5.05 0.47 -14.83
N SER A 112 -5.28 0.28 -16.13
CA SER A 112 -6.46 0.80 -16.83
C SER A 112 -7.49 -0.26 -17.15
N SER A 113 -7.20 -1.54 -16.88
CA SER A 113 -8.13 -2.63 -17.15
C SER A 113 -8.23 -3.59 -15.97
N GLN A 114 -9.35 -4.33 -15.89
CA GLN A 114 -9.58 -5.31 -14.83
C GLN A 114 -8.55 -6.44 -14.85
N ALA A 115 -8.17 -6.89 -16.03
CA ALA A 115 -7.16 -7.94 -16.17
C ALA A 115 -5.81 -7.48 -15.59
N ASP A 116 -5.44 -6.24 -15.83
CA ASP A 116 -4.18 -5.68 -15.34
C ASP A 116 -4.22 -5.47 -13.82
N TYR A 117 -5.39 -5.19 -13.25
CA TYR A 117 -5.54 -5.14 -11.79
C TYR A 117 -5.23 -6.50 -11.16
N LEU A 118 -5.68 -7.58 -11.77
CA LEU A 118 -5.38 -8.93 -11.27
C LEU A 118 -3.89 -9.24 -11.35
N GLU A 119 -3.23 -8.82 -12.41
CA GLU A 119 -1.77 -9.00 -12.54
C GLU A 119 -1.01 -8.23 -11.45
N VAL A 120 -1.41 -7.00 -11.18
CA VAL A 120 -0.79 -6.20 -10.12
C VAL A 120 -1.05 -6.84 -8.76
N GLY A 121 -2.28 -7.25 -8.50
CA GLY A 121 -2.65 -7.93 -7.26
C GLY A 121 -1.82 -9.19 -7.05
N ARG A 122 -1.67 -10.01 -8.09
CA ARG A 122 -0.86 -11.24 -8.03
C ARG A 122 0.61 -10.93 -7.75
N ALA A 123 1.17 -9.92 -8.41
CA ALA A 123 2.56 -9.53 -8.20
C ALA A 123 2.81 -9.07 -6.77
N ILE A 124 1.91 -8.28 -6.22
CA ILE A 124 2.01 -7.81 -4.84
C ILE A 124 1.92 -8.99 -3.86
N VAL A 125 0.90 -9.82 -4.01
CA VAL A 125 0.70 -10.95 -3.11
C VAL A 125 1.87 -11.92 -3.18
N ASP A 126 2.28 -12.29 -4.39
CA ASP A 126 3.37 -13.26 -4.56
C ASP A 126 4.69 -12.74 -4.00
N PHE A 127 5.01 -11.47 -4.27
CA PHE A 127 6.27 -10.91 -3.78
C PHE A 127 6.31 -10.88 -2.24
N TRP A 128 5.25 -10.40 -1.61
CA TRP A 128 5.25 -10.17 -0.16
C TRP A 128 4.90 -11.40 0.67
N THR A 129 4.37 -12.46 0.05
CA THR A 129 4.07 -13.71 0.76
C THR A 129 5.05 -14.84 0.45
N LYS A 130 5.65 -14.85 -0.74
CA LYS A 130 6.48 -15.96 -1.19
C LYS A 130 7.95 -15.59 -1.31
N THR A 131 8.24 -14.33 -1.67
CA THR A 131 9.61 -13.92 -2.00
C THR A 131 10.25 -13.10 -0.90
N ALA A 132 9.58 -12.06 -0.42
CA ALA A 132 10.14 -11.16 0.58
C ALA A 132 9.94 -11.71 1.99
N GLU A 133 10.93 -11.46 2.84
CA GLU A 133 10.77 -11.63 4.27
C GLU A 133 10.25 -10.31 4.85
N LEU A 134 9.21 -10.39 5.67
CA LEU A 134 8.62 -9.22 6.29
C LEU A 134 9.18 -9.01 7.69
N PRO A 135 9.40 -7.76 8.11
CA PRO A 135 9.79 -7.50 9.48
C PRO A 135 8.64 -7.84 10.43
N ARG A 136 8.98 -8.26 11.64
CA ARG A 136 7.96 -8.47 12.68
C ARG A 136 7.71 -7.13 13.36
N LEU A 137 6.49 -6.63 13.19
CA LEU A 137 6.05 -5.35 13.73
C LEU A 137 5.02 -5.65 14.82
N SER A 138 5.44 -5.63 16.03
CA SER A 138 4.53 -5.93 17.14
C SER A 138 4.38 -4.75 18.07
#